data_1f7e39d8037ee5d72907431298a34d50
#
_entry.id   1f7e39d8037ee5d72907431298a34d50
#
_cell.length_a   1.000
_cell.length_b   1.000
_cell.length_c   1.000
_cell.angle_alpha   90.00
_cell.angle_beta   90.00
_cell.angle_gamma   90.00
#
_symmetry.space_group_name_H-M   'P 1'
#
loop_
_entity.id
_entity.type
_entity.pdbx_description
1 polymer ?
#
loop_
_entity_poly.entity_id
_entity_poly.type
_entity_poly.pdbx_seq_one_letter_code
_entity_poly.pdbx_strand_id
1 'polypeptide(L)'
;MANGSHRVETLSTAQPQTKLVVVITGASSGIGRCTAGLFARHGWNVGLIARGPEGLSSLQSELAARGTHAAIAPADVADAAALEQAGADLERKLGPVDVWVNCAGNGVYGAFMDVPEDEFRRVTDVTYMGTVNGTRVALRRMVPRGRGVVVNVCSAMVFGSLPALSSYAGAKAAIRAFSDSVRHELEEARSAVRLTVIYPPAVNTPFFSHAPSYQPLPPRPAKPVYQPDIVADAILLAATTPRREVEVSGITVIFALASRLLPGVVRWAIGRLGAAGQTTADPEARRLHIPTLHAPSSAPGRTYGPFSRESRRFSTQMWLNRRRGVVASLVAAAAGLLAVLAMR
;
A
#
# COMPACT_ATOMS: atom_id res chain seq x y z
N MET A 1 25.69 -66.88 20.53
CA MET A 1 25.22 -66.19 19.30
C MET A 1 24.28 -65.12 19.73
N ALA A 2 24.75 -63.89 19.79
CA ALA A 2 23.95 -62.71 20.18
C ALA A 2 23.92 -61.73 18.99
N ASN A 3 22.74 -61.57 18.43
CA ASN A 3 22.48 -60.70 17.29
C ASN A 3 22.18 -59.29 17.82
N GLY A 4 23.13 -58.36 17.68
CA GLY A 4 22.93 -56.97 18.00
C GLY A 4 22.35 -56.21 16.79
N SER A 5 21.09 -55.83 16.86
CA SER A 5 20.44 -54.96 15.88
C SER A 5 20.76 -53.51 16.23
N HIS A 6 21.68 -52.86 15.48
CA HIS A 6 21.86 -51.43 15.51
C HIS A 6 20.67 -50.74 14.82
N ARG A 7 19.83 -50.08 15.64
CA ARG A 7 18.84 -49.10 15.19
C ARG A 7 19.61 -47.83 14.79
N VAL A 8 19.67 -47.54 13.50
CA VAL A 8 20.11 -46.25 13.00
C VAL A 8 18.94 -45.29 13.19
N GLU A 9 19.02 -44.41 14.20
CA GLU A 9 18.14 -43.26 14.32
C GLU A 9 18.51 -42.26 13.23
N THR A 10 17.70 -42.19 12.17
CA THR A 10 17.75 -41.10 11.21
C THR A 10 17.19 -39.85 11.85
N LEU A 11 18.09 -39.00 12.36
CA LEU A 11 17.77 -37.63 12.75
C LEU A 11 17.41 -36.86 11.46
N SER A 12 16.11 -36.73 11.23
CA SER A 12 15.58 -35.78 10.23
C SER A 12 15.88 -34.38 10.72
N THR A 13 16.99 -33.80 10.27
CA THR A 13 17.29 -32.39 10.44
C THR A 13 16.43 -31.60 9.45
N ALA A 14 15.16 -31.37 9.77
CA ALA A 14 14.35 -30.36 9.13
C ALA A 14 15.03 -29.02 9.44
N GLN A 15 15.72 -28.42 8.45
CA GLN A 15 16.23 -27.07 8.56
C GLN A 15 15.05 -26.16 8.91
N PRO A 16 15.18 -25.29 9.93
CA PRO A 16 14.10 -24.35 10.27
C PRO A 16 13.83 -23.49 9.03
N GLN A 17 12.64 -23.60 8.48
CA GLN A 17 12.22 -22.75 7.36
C GLN A 17 12.36 -21.30 7.81
N THR A 18 13.29 -20.57 7.22
CA THR A 18 13.47 -19.15 7.50
C THR A 18 12.18 -18.43 7.13
N LYS A 19 11.56 -17.77 8.13
CA LYS A 19 10.33 -16.99 7.91
C LYS A 19 10.60 -15.90 6.88
N LEU A 20 9.66 -15.67 5.98
CA LEU A 20 9.71 -14.59 5.01
C LEU A 20 9.69 -13.22 5.71
N VAL A 21 10.36 -12.23 5.12
CA VAL A 21 10.50 -10.89 5.68
C VAL A 21 9.78 -9.86 4.81
N VAL A 22 8.90 -9.08 5.41
CA VAL A 22 8.29 -7.90 4.80
C VAL A 22 8.77 -6.63 5.48
N VAL A 23 9.18 -5.62 4.70
CA VAL A 23 9.46 -4.26 5.19
C VAL A 23 8.40 -3.30 4.67
N ILE A 24 7.87 -2.46 5.56
CA ILE A 24 6.74 -1.56 5.25
C ILE A 24 7.10 -0.14 5.67
N THR A 25 7.09 0.79 4.72
CA THR A 25 7.19 2.23 5.01
C THR A 25 5.81 2.81 5.33
N GLY A 26 5.74 3.84 6.18
CA GLY A 26 4.48 4.38 6.68
C GLY A 26 3.76 3.41 7.62
N ALA A 27 4.50 2.54 8.31
CA ALA A 27 3.96 1.47 9.14
C ALA A 27 3.28 1.95 10.43
N SER A 28 3.49 3.20 10.86
CA SER A 28 2.91 3.72 12.11
C SER A 28 1.39 3.85 12.09
N SER A 29 0.76 4.00 10.93
CA SER A 29 -0.69 4.26 10.85
C SER A 29 -1.34 3.73 9.56
N GLY A 30 -2.68 3.75 9.53
CA GLY A 30 -3.49 3.50 8.34
C GLY A 30 -3.20 2.18 7.63
N ILE A 31 -3.03 2.25 6.31
CA ILE A 31 -2.81 1.09 5.44
C ILE A 31 -1.52 0.36 5.85
N GLY A 32 -0.42 1.08 6.13
CA GLY A 32 0.86 0.45 6.49
C GLY A 32 0.75 -0.36 7.79
N ARG A 33 0.12 0.20 8.83
CA ARG A 33 -0.14 -0.49 10.11
C ARG A 33 -1.04 -1.71 9.92
N CYS A 34 -2.11 -1.58 9.13
CA CYS A 34 -3.00 -2.68 8.80
C CYS A 34 -2.27 -3.82 8.06
N THR A 35 -1.44 -3.46 7.08
CA THR A 35 -0.62 -4.39 6.31
C THR A 35 0.35 -5.16 7.21
N ALA A 36 1.05 -4.46 8.11
CA ALA A 36 1.95 -5.09 9.07
C ALA A 36 1.24 -6.15 9.93
N GLY A 37 0.06 -5.81 10.47
CA GLY A 37 -0.77 -6.75 11.22
C GLY A 37 -1.24 -7.95 10.39
N LEU A 38 -1.51 -7.76 9.09
CA LEU A 38 -1.93 -8.85 8.21
C LEU A 38 -0.77 -9.81 7.90
N PHE A 39 0.41 -9.31 7.53
CA PHE A 39 1.58 -10.14 7.27
C PHE A 39 2.02 -10.91 8.53
N ALA A 40 1.96 -10.27 9.70
CA ALA A 40 2.21 -10.92 10.98
C ALA A 40 1.29 -12.14 11.22
N ARG A 41 -0.02 -12.00 10.95
CA ARG A 41 -0.98 -13.13 11.03
C ARG A 41 -0.67 -14.27 10.05
N HIS A 42 0.04 -13.99 8.97
CA HIS A 42 0.50 -14.99 8.00
C HIS A 42 1.90 -15.53 8.32
N GLY A 43 2.44 -15.26 9.51
CA GLY A 43 3.68 -15.84 10.00
C GLY A 43 4.97 -15.17 9.50
N TRP A 44 4.87 -13.98 8.86
CA TRP A 44 6.03 -13.24 8.36
C TRP A 44 6.73 -12.48 9.48
N ASN A 45 8.04 -12.29 9.36
CA ASN A 45 8.78 -11.29 10.11
C ASN A 45 8.50 -9.91 9.50
N VAL A 46 8.40 -8.87 10.35
CA VAL A 46 7.90 -7.56 9.90
C VAL A 46 8.86 -6.43 10.26
N GLY A 47 9.42 -5.77 9.25
CA GLY A 47 10.20 -4.54 9.38
C GLY A 47 9.30 -3.31 9.25
N LEU A 48 9.38 -2.40 10.20
CA LEU A 48 8.50 -1.26 10.34
C LEU A 48 9.28 0.05 10.20
N ILE A 49 8.96 0.86 9.19
CA ILE A 49 9.59 2.17 8.94
C ILE A 49 8.54 3.27 9.01
N ALA A 50 8.78 4.29 9.81
CA ALA A 50 8.08 5.58 9.84
C ALA A 50 8.95 6.59 10.59
N ARG A 51 8.56 7.89 10.58
CA ARG A 51 9.32 8.95 11.28
C ARG A 51 9.17 8.88 12.80
N GLY A 52 7.93 8.68 13.29
CA GLY A 52 7.61 8.70 14.72
C GLY A 52 7.89 7.37 15.40
N PRO A 53 8.80 7.34 16.39
CA PRO A 53 9.11 6.11 17.11
C PRO A 53 7.92 5.60 17.96
N GLU A 54 7.07 6.46 18.48
CA GLU A 54 5.92 6.09 19.34
C GLU A 54 4.93 5.19 18.60
N GLY A 55 4.56 5.59 17.37
CA GLY A 55 3.66 4.79 16.52
C GLY A 55 4.25 3.45 16.10
N LEU A 56 5.58 3.40 15.88
CA LEU A 56 6.31 2.16 15.56
C LEU A 56 6.38 1.23 16.77
N SER A 57 6.76 1.76 17.94
CA SER A 57 6.90 0.98 19.18
C SER A 57 5.56 0.40 19.63
N SER A 58 4.48 1.19 19.51
CA SER A 58 3.12 0.71 19.77
C SER A 58 2.77 -0.49 18.89
N LEU A 59 3.06 -0.41 17.56
CA LEU A 59 2.79 -1.52 16.65
C LEU A 59 3.70 -2.72 16.92
N GLN A 60 4.99 -2.48 17.16
CA GLN A 60 5.93 -3.56 17.49
C GLN A 60 5.47 -4.37 18.71
N SER A 61 5.02 -3.68 19.78
CA SER A 61 4.48 -4.32 20.98
C SER A 61 3.23 -5.15 20.69
N GLU A 62 2.30 -4.63 19.87
CA GLU A 62 1.12 -5.38 19.45
C GLU A 62 1.47 -6.66 18.66
N LEU A 63 2.48 -6.59 17.79
CA LEU A 63 2.93 -7.73 16.99
C LEU A 63 3.69 -8.75 17.84
N ALA A 64 4.55 -8.28 18.75
CA ALA A 64 5.28 -9.13 19.70
C ALA A 64 4.35 -9.91 20.61
N ALA A 65 3.27 -9.28 21.11
CA ALA A 65 2.24 -9.94 21.91
C ALA A 65 1.53 -11.10 21.19
N ARG A 66 1.65 -11.14 19.85
CA ARG A 66 1.12 -12.23 18.99
C ARG A 66 2.20 -13.20 18.52
N GLY A 67 3.40 -13.15 19.11
CA GLY A 67 4.53 -14.02 18.76
C GLY A 67 5.21 -13.68 17.41
N THR A 68 4.99 -12.47 16.86
CA THR A 68 5.62 -12.05 15.61
C THR A 68 6.96 -11.39 15.89
N HIS A 69 8.01 -11.79 15.18
CA HIS A 69 9.28 -11.09 15.19
C HIS A 69 9.18 -9.82 14.36
N ALA A 70 9.12 -8.67 15.02
CA ALA A 70 9.01 -7.36 14.39
C ALA A 70 10.15 -6.45 14.83
N ALA A 71 10.73 -5.70 13.89
CA ALA A 71 11.80 -4.72 14.16
C ALA A 71 11.37 -3.35 13.63
N ILE A 72 11.76 -2.30 14.35
CA ILE A 72 11.53 -0.91 13.97
C ILE A 72 12.82 -0.23 13.50
N ALA A 73 12.69 0.68 12.54
CA ALA A 73 13.72 1.58 12.08
C ALA A 73 13.10 2.96 11.79
N PRO A 74 13.17 3.91 12.75
CA PRO A 74 12.70 5.26 12.53
C PRO A 74 13.48 5.94 11.40
N ALA A 75 12.77 6.39 10.35
CA ALA A 75 13.38 7.12 9.23
C ALA A 75 12.32 7.96 8.50
N ASP A 76 12.75 9.09 7.95
CA ASP A 76 11.98 9.83 6.94
C ASP A 76 12.29 9.24 5.56
N VAL A 77 11.26 8.81 4.85
CA VAL A 77 11.43 8.23 3.49
C VAL A 77 11.96 9.25 2.47
N ALA A 78 11.79 10.55 2.74
CA ALA A 78 12.34 11.61 1.92
C ALA A 78 13.88 11.71 2.02
N ASP A 79 14.45 11.24 3.14
CA ASP A 79 15.89 11.14 3.32
C ASP A 79 16.39 9.77 2.80
N ALA A 80 17.04 9.79 1.65
CA ALA A 80 17.52 8.59 0.97
C ALA A 80 18.59 7.84 1.80
N ALA A 81 19.47 8.55 2.52
CA ALA A 81 20.52 7.95 3.32
C ALA A 81 19.95 7.30 4.58
N ALA A 82 19.05 8.00 5.29
CA ALA A 82 18.37 7.46 6.45
C ALA A 82 17.53 6.22 6.09
N LEU A 83 16.86 6.22 4.93
CA LEU A 83 16.07 5.06 4.48
C LEU A 83 16.96 3.87 4.08
N GLU A 84 18.10 4.10 3.44
CA GLU A 84 19.09 3.05 3.14
C GLU A 84 19.61 2.40 4.42
N GLN A 85 19.98 3.21 5.42
CA GLN A 85 20.42 2.73 6.73
C GLN A 85 19.33 1.93 7.44
N ALA A 86 18.08 2.43 7.44
CA ALA A 86 16.92 1.74 8.00
C ALA A 86 16.71 0.36 7.34
N GLY A 87 16.82 0.29 6.01
CA GLY A 87 16.75 -0.97 5.27
C GLY A 87 17.83 -1.97 5.65
N ALA A 88 19.09 -1.50 5.79
CA ALA A 88 20.21 -2.34 6.22
C ALA A 88 20.03 -2.85 7.65
N ASP A 89 19.56 -1.99 8.56
CA ASP A 89 19.32 -2.36 9.96
C ASP A 89 18.24 -3.42 10.11
N LEU A 90 17.15 -3.28 9.34
CA LEU A 90 16.08 -4.26 9.33
C LEU A 90 16.52 -5.60 8.72
N GLU A 91 17.30 -5.58 7.65
CA GLU A 91 17.82 -6.81 7.04
C GLU A 91 18.77 -7.56 7.98
N ARG A 92 19.61 -6.85 8.75
CA ARG A 92 20.45 -7.48 9.80
C ARG A 92 19.63 -8.12 10.91
N LYS A 93 18.50 -7.50 11.31
CA LYS A 93 17.66 -7.97 12.43
C LYS A 93 16.71 -9.09 12.03
N LEU A 94 16.19 -9.08 10.82
CA LEU A 94 15.08 -9.94 10.40
C LEU A 94 15.49 -10.98 9.35
N GLY A 95 16.62 -10.81 8.71
CA GLY A 95 17.06 -11.58 7.54
C GLY A 95 16.72 -10.90 6.21
N PRO A 96 17.05 -11.56 5.09
CA PRO A 96 16.88 -11.02 3.75
C PRO A 96 15.44 -10.61 3.45
N VAL A 97 15.25 -9.38 2.95
CA VAL A 97 13.91 -8.82 2.68
C VAL A 97 13.30 -9.47 1.43
N ASP A 98 12.17 -10.14 1.58
CA ASP A 98 11.43 -10.78 0.47
C ASP A 98 10.39 -9.85 -0.14
N VAL A 99 9.77 -8.97 0.66
CA VAL A 99 8.77 -7.99 0.21
C VAL A 99 9.09 -6.62 0.77
N TRP A 100 9.09 -5.60 -0.09
CA TRP A 100 9.21 -4.20 0.31
C TRP A 100 7.95 -3.44 -0.10
N VAL A 101 7.27 -2.81 0.87
CA VAL A 101 6.03 -2.07 0.65
C VAL A 101 6.28 -0.57 0.84
N ASN A 102 6.23 0.19 -0.24
CA ASN A 102 6.22 1.64 -0.21
C ASN A 102 4.79 2.13 0.04
N CYS A 103 4.46 2.39 1.32
CA CYS A 103 3.13 2.83 1.75
C CYS A 103 3.16 4.20 2.45
N ALA A 104 4.32 4.77 2.74
CA ALA A 104 4.45 6.11 3.25
C ALA A 104 3.89 7.12 2.25
N GLY A 105 3.14 8.10 2.73
CA GLY A 105 2.57 9.15 1.93
C GLY A 105 1.76 10.12 2.78
N ASN A 106 1.69 11.35 2.35
CA ASN A 106 0.93 12.43 2.95
C ASN A 106 0.25 13.26 1.87
N GLY A 107 -0.52 14.25 2.27
CA GLY A 107 -1.20 15.17 1.37
C GLY A 107 -1.53 16.48 2.07
N VAL A 108 -1.91 17.48 1.31
CA VAL A 108 -2.39 18.78 1.76
C VAL A 108 -3.69 19.07 1.03
N TYR A 109 -4.70 19.53 1.77
CA TYR A 109 -6.00 19.92 1.22
C TYR A 109 -6.09 21.44 1.10
N GLY A 110 -6.24 21.93 -0.12
CA GLY A 110 -6.38 23.36 -0.41
C GLY A 110 -6.48 23.62 -1.91
N ALA A 111 -7.05 24.76 -2.30
CA ALA A 111 -6.92 25.21 -3.68
C ALA A 111 -5.42 25.43 -3.99
N PHE A 112 -5.02 25.21 -5.23
CA PHE A 112 -3.60 25.24 -5.61
C PHE A 112 -2.87 26.51 -5.14
N MET A 113 -3.53 27.66 -5.24
CA MET A 113 -2.95 28.95 -4.86
C MET A 113 -2.88 29.17 -3.35
N ASP A 114 -3.62 28.40 -2.55
CA ASP A 114 -3.67 28.54 -1.09
C ASP A 114 -2.66 27.62 -0.39
N VAL A 115 -2.11 26.61 -1.10
CA VAL A 115 -1.15 25.66 -0.52
C VAL A 115 0.25 26.25 -0.57
N PRO A 116 0.95 26.40 0.57
CA PRO A 116 2.33 26.86 0.63
C PRO A 116 3.28 25.99 -0.20
N GLU A 117 4.30 26.61 -0.82
CA GLU A 117 5.24 25.92 -1.69
C GLU A 117 6.04 24.83 -0.95
N ASP A 118 6.45 25.09 0.27
CA ASP A 118 7.18 24.14 1.11
C ASP A 118 6.33 22.90 1.47
N GLU A 119 5.04 23.09 1.74
CA GLU A 119 4.12 21.97 1.96
C GLU A 119 3.86 21.16 0.68
N PHE A 120 3.72 21.85 -0.46
CA PHE A 120 3.61 21.20 -1.77
C PHE A 120 4.86 20.35 -2.07
N ARG A 121 6.05 20.92 -1.84
CA ARG A 121 7.33 20.22 -1.97
C ARG A 121 7.42 19.05 -1.03
N ARG A 122 7.03 19.23 0.26
CA ARG A 122 7.06 18.16 1.27
C ARG A 122 6.18 16.98 0.89
N VAL A 123 4.99 17.20 0.32
CA VAL A 123 4.12 16.13 -0.21
C VAL A 123 4.83 15.36 -1.32
N THR A 124 5.51 16.05 -2.23
CA THR A 124 6.27 15.43 -3.32
C THR A 124 7.44 14.61 -2.79
N ASP A 125 8.20 15.16 -1.86
CA ASP A 125 9.39 14.51 -1.28
C ASP A 125 9.01 13.23 -0.52
N VAL A 126 7.96 13.27 0.29
CA VAL A 126 7.52 12.10 1.06
C VAL A 126 6.82 11.07 0.16
N THR A 127 5.86 11.51 -0.64
CA THR A 127 4.97 10.60 -1.36
C THR A 127 5.63 10.02 -2.61
N TYR A 128 6.26 10.86 -3.43
CA TYR A 128 6.93 10.42 -4.66
C TYR A 128 8.38 10.02 -4.41
N MET A 129 9.24 10.97 -3.95
CA MET A 129 10.66 10.66 -3.75
C MET A 129 10.87 9.58 -2.69
N GLY A 130 10.04 9.55 -1.63
CA GLY A 130 10.06 8.45 -0.65
C GLY A 130 9.77 7.08 -1.29
N THR A 131 8.85 7.00 -2.26
CA THR A 131 8.61 5.76 -3.04
C THR A 131 9.80 5.42 -3.93
N VAL A 132 10.43 6.40 -4.58
CA VAL A 132 11.66 6.22 -5.38
C VAL A 132 12.80 5.69 -4.52
N ASN A 133 13.04 6.31 -3.37
CA ASN A 133 14.08 5.91 -2.43
C ASN A 133 13.86 4.48 -1.92
N GLY A 134 12.64 4.16 -1.45
CA GLY A 134 12.31 2.82 -0.97
C GLY A 134 12.40 1.75 -2.06
N THR A 135 12.00 2.06 -3.29
CA THR A 135 12.17 1.16 -4.44
C THR A 135 13.66 0.89 -4.70
N ARG A 136 14.51 1.93 -4.65
CA ARG A 136 15.97 1.79 -4.83
C ARG A 136 16.59 0.94 -3.72
N VAL A 137 16.23 1.18 -2.46
CA VAL A 137 16.68 0.38 -1.30
C VAL A 137 16.31 -1.09 -1.47
N ALA A 138 15.09 -1.36 -1.90
CA ALA A 138 14.60 -2.72 -2.15
C ALA A 138 15.35 -3.42 -3.29
N LEU A 139 15.47 -2.76 -4.45
CA LEU A 139 16.09 -3.33 -5.64
C LEU A 139 17.57 -3.61 -5.44
N ARG A 140 18.32 -2.75 -4.71
CA ARG A 140 19.73 -3.02 -4.36
C ARG A 140 19.91 -4.33 -3.59
N ARG A 141 18.92 -4.74 -2.81
CA ARG A 141 18.93 -5.98 -2.02
C ARG A 141 18.38 -7.18 -2.78
N MET A 142 17.35 -6.97 -3.58
CA MET A 142 16.61 -8.04 -4.24
C MET A 142 17.22 -8.47 -5.57
N VAL A 143 17.69 -7.53 -6.40
CA VAL A 143 18.23 -7.84 -7.74
C VAL A 143 19.45 -8.77 -7.67
N PRO A 144 20.47 -8.52 -6.81
CA PRO A 144 21.62 -9.45 -6.72
C PRO A 144 21.24 -10.86 -6.25
N ARG A 145 20.13 -11.00 -5.51
CA ARG A 145 19.62 -12.32 -5.06
C ARG A 145 18.69 -12.99 -6.06
N GLY A 146 18.31 -12.30 -7.14
CA GLY A 146 17.39 -12.80 -8.15
C GLY A 146 15.97 -13.05 -7.62
N ARG A 147 15.57 -12.45 -6.48
CA ARG A 147 14.22 -12.66 -5.90
C ARG A 147 13.78 -11.48 -5.06
N GLY A 148 12.47 -11.23 -5.04
CA GLY A 148 11.81 -10.22 -4.21
C GLY A 148 10.61 -9.60 -4.88
N VAL A 149 9.83 -8.88 -4.09
CA VAL A 149 8.65 -8.15 -4.55
C VAL A 149 8.65 -6.74 -3.98
N VAL A 150 8.59 -5.75 -4.85
CA VAL A 150 8.34 -4.35 -4.48
C VAL A 150 6.87 -4.04 -4.71
N VAL A 151 6.21 -3.46 -3.72
CA VAL A 151 4.80 -3.03 -3.80
C VAL A 151 4.72 -1.53 -3.58
N ASN A 152 4.32 -0.78 -4.60
CA ASN A 152 4.12 0.67 -4.54
C ASN A 152 2.63 0.99 -4.34
N VAL A 153 2.29 1.58 -3.19
CA VAL A 153 0.90 1.99 -2.91
C VAL A 153 0.63 3.35 -3.56
N CYS A 154 -0.08 3.32 -4.69
CA CYS A 154 -0.50 4.48 -5.46
C CYS A 154 -1.85 5.02 -4.98
N SER A 155 -2.78 5.33 -5.89
CA SER A 155 -4.15 5.79 -5.60
C SER A 155 -5.02 5.68 -6.85
N ALA A 156 -6.33 5.49 -6.68
CA ALA A 156 -7.33 5.63 -7.75
C ALA A 156 -7.36 7.06 -8.36
N MET A 157 -6.83 8.07 -7.65
CA MET A 157 -6.75 9.44 -8.13
C MET A 157 -5.90 9.62 -9.40
N VAL A 158 -5.04 8.66 -9.75
CA VAL A 158 -4.28 8.71 -11.01
C VAL A 158 -5.14 8.55 -12.26
N PHE A 159 -6.36 8.06 -12.09
CA PHE A 159 -7.35 7.93 -13.16
C PHE A 159 -8.26 9.16 -13.30
N GLY A 160 -8.23 10.07 -12.31
CA GLY A 160 -8.97 11.32 -12.33
C GLY A 160 -8.76 12.08 -11.02
N SER A 161 -8.00 13.16 -11.11
CA SER A 161 -7.56 13.95 -9.96
C SER A 161 -8.70 14.82 -9.42
N LEU A 162 -8.94 14.74 -8.12
CA LEU A 162 -9.92 15.59 -7.44
C LEU A 162 -9.33 16.99 -7.20
N PRO A 163 -10.15 18.05 -7.21
CA PRO A 163 -9.71 19.38 -6.81
C PRO A 163 -9.23 19.40 -5.35
N ALA A 164 -8.51 20.43 -4.98
CA ALA A 164 -7.95 20.62 -3.63
C ALA A 164 -6.91 19.59 -3.16
N LEU A 165 -6.37 18.75 -4.06
CA LEU A 165 -5.36 17.72 -3.76
C LEU A 165 -4.25 17.69 -4.84
N SER A 166 -3.91 18.82 -5.44
CA SER A 166 -3.00 18.89 -6.59
C SER A 166 -1.61 18.30 -6.32
N SER A 167 -1.01 18.58 -5.16
CA SER A 167 0.29 18.03 -4.75
C SER A 167 0.27 16.51 -4.64
N TYR A 168 -0.75 15.96 -3.97
CA TYR A 168 -0.93 14.53 -3.81
C TYR A 168 -1.22 13.82 -5.14
N ALA A 169 -2.10 14.39 -5.96
CA ALA A 169 -2.45 13.84 -7.28
C ALA A 169 -1.23 13.78 -8.19
N GLY A 170 -0.42 14.85 -8.25
CA GLY A 170 0.83 14.89 -8.99
C GLY A 170 1.83 13.84 -8.52
N ALA A 171 2.05 13.73 -7.21
CA ALA A 171 2.94 12.74 -6.61
C ALA A 171 2.50 11.30 -6.92
N LYS A 172 1.19 10.99 -6.83
CA LYS A 172 0.65 9.65 -7.15
C LYS A 172 0.72 9.33 -8.64
N ALA A 173 0.48 10.30 -9.52
CA ALA A 173 0.67 10.13 -10.96
C ALA A 173 2.14 9.83 -11.32
N ALA A 174 3.07 10.53 -10.68
CA ALA A 174 4.51 10.27 -10.82
C ALA A 174 4.90 8.86 -10.37
N ILE A 175 4.35 8.36 -9.24
CA ILE A 175 4.58 6.97 -8.79
C ILE A 175 4.18 5.97 -9.87
N ARG A 176 3.03 6.16 -10.52
CA ARG A 176 2.57 5.27 -11.58
C ARG A 176 3.55 5.21 -12.74
N ALA A 177 3.88 6.38 -13.32
CA ALA A 177 4.80 6.47 -14.45
C ALA A 177 6.20 5.94 -14.11
N PHE A 178 6.74 6.31 -12.95
CA PHE A 178 8.00 5.80 -12.41
C PHE A 178 7.99 4.27 -12.29
N SER A 179 6.93 3.70 -11.72
CA SER A 179 6.82 2.25 -11.52
C SER A 179 6.75 1.49 -12.85
N ASP A 180 6.12 2.08 -13.88
CA ASP A 180 6.07 1.48 -15.22
C ASP A 180 7.46 1.45 -15.86
N SER A 181 8.22 2.56 -15.78
CA SER A 181 9.59 2.63 -16.29
C SER A 181 10.51 1.61 -15.63
N VAL A 182 10.55 1.58 -14.28
CA VAL A 182 11.38 0.63 -13.52
C VAL A 182 11.01 -0.83 -13.84
N ARG A 183 9.73 -1.11 -14.07
CA ARG A 183 9.27 -2.45 -14.44
C ARG A 183 9.82 -2.87 -15.80
N HIS A 184 9.82 -1.97 -16.79
CA HIS A 184 10.41 -2.27 -18.10
C HIS A 184 11.92 -2.49 -18.01
N GLU A 185 12.64 -1.73 -17.18
CA GLU A 185 14.07 -1.95 -16.91
C GLU A 185 14.33 -3.32 -16.29
N LEU A 186 13.50 -3.76 -15.32
CA LEU A 186 13.60 -5.09 -14.72
C LEU A 186 13.29 -6.21 -15.74
N GLU A 187 12.32 -6.00 -16.62
CA GLU A 187 11.98 -6.95 -17.70
C GLU A 187 13.12 -7.05 -18.73
N GLU A 188 13.70 -5.93 -19.16
CA GLU A 188 14.87 -5.88 -20.06
C GLU A 188 16.07 -6.59 -19.46
N ALA A 189 16.34 -6.36 -18.17
CA ALA A 189 17.39 -7.05 -17.41
C ALA A 189 17.07 -8.52 -17.09
N ARG A 190 15.92 -9.06 -17.52
CA ARG A 190 15.41 -10.39 -17.19
C ARG A 190 15.45 -10.70 -15.69
N SER A 191 15.21 -9.70 -14.86
CA SER A 191 15.17 -9.85 -13.42
C SER A 191 13.94 -10.62 -12.97
N ALA A 192 14.13 -11.56 -12.02
CA ALA A 192 13.02 -12.25 -11.38
C ALA A 192 12.34 -11.41 -10.26
N VAL A 193 12.87 -10.22 -9.94
CA VAL A 193 12.26 -9.28 -9.00
C VAL A 193 11.01 -8.67 -9.62
N ARG A 194 9.93 -8.62 -8.84
CA ARG A 194 8.64 -8.11 -9.30
C ARG A 194 8.35 -6.74 -8.69
N LEU A 195 7.76 -5.84 -9.47
CA LEU A 195 7.25 -4.56 -9.00
C LEU A 195 5.75 -4.47 -9.31
N THR A 196 4.95 -4.29 -8.25
CA THR A 196 3.49 -4.19 -8.35
C THR A 196 3.01 -2.82 -7.86
N VAL A 197 2.04 -2.24 -8.56
CA VAL A 197 1.37 -1.00 -8.14
C VAL A 197 -0.04 -1.33 -7.64
N ILE A 198 -0.40 -0.81 -6.46
CA ILE A 198 -1.73 -0.94 -5.87
C ILE A 198 -2.47 0.38 -6.04
N TYR A 199 -3.74 0.33 -6.47
CA TYR A 199 -4.61 1.51 -6.62
C TYR A 199 -5.77 1.46 -5.62
N PRO A 200 -5.56 1.96 -4.37
CA PRO A 200 -6.62 2.07 -3.39
C PRO A 200 -7.70 3.07 -3.82
N PRO A 201 -8.98 2.81 -3.48
CA PRO A 201 -10.03 3.83 -3.46
C PRO A 201 -9.84 4.78 -2.29
N ALA A 202 -10.85 5.59 -1.94
CA ALA A 202 -10.87 6.33 -0.68
C ALA A 202 -10.93 5.35 0.51
N VAL A 203 -10.01 5.49 1.46
CA VAL A 203 -9.80 4.53 2.57
C VAL A 203 -9.90 5.24 3.90
N ASN A 204 -10.65 4.66 4.85
CA ASN A 204 -10.80 5.15 6.22
C ASN A 204 -9.52 4.97 7.03
N THR A 205 -8.62 5.93 6.92
CA THR A 205 -7.34 5.96 7.62
C THR A 205 -7.11 7.31 8.30
N PRO A 206 -6.15 7.42 9.20
CA PRO A 206 -5.74 8.71 9.79
C PRO A 206 -5.17 9.72 8.77
N PHE A 207 -4.94 9.35 7.51
CA PHE A 207 -4.45 10.25 6.46
C PHE A 207 -5.20 11.60 6.44
N PHE A 208 -6.53 11.56 6.52
CA PHE A 208 -7.37 12.76 6.50
C PHE A 208 -7.23 13.61 7.78
N SER A 209 -6.94 12.97 8.90
CA SER A 209 -6.66 13.68 10.16
C SER A 209 -5.25 14.27 10.20
N HIS A 210 -4.32 13.71 9.46
CA HIS A 210 -2.90 14.09 9.45
C HIS A 210 -2.55 15.10 8.35
N ALA A 211 -3.40 15.27 7.34
CA ALA A 211 -3.17 16.20 6.24
C ALA A 211 -3.49 17.63 6.67
N PRO A 212 -2.60 18.61 6.49
CA PRO A 212 -2.95 20.01 6.58
C PRO A 212 -4.13 20.35 5.68
N SER A 213 -4.97 21.29 6.08
CA SER A 213 -6.13 21.71 5.31
C SER A 213 -6.34 23.20 5.36
N TYR A 214 -6.43 23.80 4.19
CA TYR A 214 -6.83 25.20 3.93
C TYR A 214 -8.31 25.31 3.55
N GLN A 215 -9.05 24.21 3.75
CA GLN A 215 -10.51 24.16 3.59
C GLN A 215 -11.22 24.63 4.88
N PRO A 216 -12.42 25.21 4.80
CA PRO A 216 -13.17 25.65 5.98
C PRO A 216 -13.53 24.52 6.98
N LEU A 217 -13.60 23.30 6.48
CA LEU A 217 -13.97 22.10 7.24
C LEU A 217 -12.87 21.03 7.13
N PRO A 218 -12.73 20.14 8.13
CA PRO A 218 -11.78 19.03 8.08
C PRO A 218 -11.95 18.13 6.86
N PRO A 219 -10.84 17.59 6.32
CA PRO A 219 -10.89 16.66 5.22
C PRO A 219 -11.55 15.34 5.58
N ARG A 220 -12.17 14.72 4.57
CA ARG A 220 -12.71 13.37 4.67
C ARG A 220 -12.48 12.57 3.38
N PRO A 221 -12.52 11.22 3.45
CA PRO A 221 -12.52 10.40 2.24
C PRO A 221 -13.79 10.60 1.42
N ALA A 222 -13.64 10.78 0.09
CA ALA A 222 -14.76 10.82 -0.83
C ALA A 222 -15.45 9.45 -0.90
N LYS A 223 -16.79 9.44 -0.93
CA LYS A 223 -17.56 8.18 -1.00
C LYS A 223 -17.46 7.52 -2.38
N PRO A 224 -17.48 6.17 -2.44
CA PRO A 224 -17.58 5.20 -1.36
C PRO A 224 -16.26 4.99 -0.61
N VAL A 225 -16.32 4.90 0.72
CA VAL A 225 -15.18 4.71 1.61
C VAL A 225 -15.00 3.23 1.90
N TYR A 226 -13.74 2.78 1.99
CA TYR A 226 -13.38 1.40 2.31
C TYR A 226 -12.50 1.33 3.55
N GLN A 227 -12.50 0.19 4.24
CA GLN A 227 -11.58 -0.07 5.35
C GLN A 227 -10.16 -0.40 4.83
N PRO A 228 -9.09 -0.06 5.58
CA PRO A 228 -7.71 -0.34 5.17
C PRO A 228 -7.40 -1.83 5.00
N ASP A 229 -8.16 -2.71 5.63
CA ASP A 229 -8.03 -4.17 5.53
C ASP A 229 -8.08 -4.65 4.08
N ILE A 230 -8.93 -4.05 3.24
CA ILE A 230 -9.07 -4.44 1.83
C ILE A 230 -7.80 -4.09 1.03
N VAL A 231 -7.13 -3.00 1.40
CA VAL A 231 -5.87 -2.60 0.76
C VAL A 231 -4.72 -3.49 1.26
N ALA A 232 -4.68 -3.81 2.54
CA ALA A 232 -3.73 -4.77 3.10
C ALA A 232 -3.85 -6.14 2.42
N ASP A 233 -5.07 -6.60 2.17
CA ASP A 233 -5.35 -7.81 1.40
C ASP A 233 -4.82 -7.74 -0.05
N ALA A 234 -4.91 -6.59 -0.71
CA ALA A 234 -4.37 -6.38 -2.05
C ALA A 234 -2.84 -6.43 -2.05
N ILE A 235 -2.20 -5.85 -1.03
CA ILE A 235 -0.76 -5.88 -0.85
C ILE A 235 -0.27 -7.30 -0.61
N LEU A 236 -0.94 -8.08 0.24
CA LEU A 236 -0.61 -9.49 0.47
C LEU A 236 -0.80 -10.32 -0.80
N LEU A 237 -1.87 -10.09 -1.56
CA LEU A 237 -2.09 -10.76 -2.86
C LEU A 237 -0.93 -10.45 -3.83
N ALA A 238 -0.47 -9.20 -3.93
CA ALA A 238 0.64 -8.79 -4.77
C ALA A 238 1.97 -9.42 -4.33
N ALA A 239 2.19 -9.55 -3.03
CA ALA A 239 3.37 -10.18 -2.46
C ALA A 239 3.45 -11.69 -2.82
N THR A 240 2.32 -12.39 -2.79
CA THR A 240 2.24 -13.84 -2.95
C THR A 240 1.92 -14.32 -4.37
N THR A 241 1.32 -13.45 -5.19
CA THR A 241 0.88 -13.79 -6.55
C THR A 241 1.39 -12.75 -7.54
N PRO A 242 1.96 -13.14 -8.70
CA PRO A 242 2.41 -12.19 -9.72
C PRO A 242 1.27 -11.28 -10.21
N ARG A 243 1.45 -9.97 -10.04
CA ARG A 243 0.55 -8.92 -10.52
C ARG A 243 1.39 -7.71 -10.94
N ARG A 244 1.04 -7.07 -12.04
CA ARG A 244 1.63 -5.77 -12.42
C ARG A 244 0.90 -4.64 -11.67
N GLU A 245 -0.41 -4.71 -11.65
CA GLU A 245 -1.30 -3.72 -11.06
C GLU A 245 -2.46 -4.40 -10.33
N VAL A 246 -2.95 -3.79 -9.26
CA VAL A 246 -4.14 -4.24 -8.53
C VAL A 246 -5.05 -3.06 -8.23
N GLU A 247 -6.18 -2.98 -8.92
CA GLU A 247 -7.30 -2.13 -8.55
C GLU A 247 -8.05 -2.77 -7.38
N VAL A 248 -8.15 -2.04 -6.27
CA VAL A 248 -8.66 -2.59 -5.00
C VAL A 248 -10.19 -2.66 -4.96
N SER A 249 -10.88 -1.84 -5.74
CA SER A 249 -12.35 -1.79 -5.70
C SER A 249 -12.95 -1.66 -7.09
N GLY A 250 -14.22 -2.10 -7.25
CA GLY A 250 -14.95 -1.97 -8.51
C GLY A 250 -15.08 -0.51 -8.95
N ILE A 251 -15.21 0.45 -8.01
CA ILE A 251 -15.23 1.87 -8.37
C ILE A 251 -13.90 2.33 -8.96
N THR A 252 -12.76 1.80 -8.47
CA THR A 252 -11.44 2.09 -9.06
C THR A 252 -11.37 1.58 -10.50
N VAL A 253 -11.85 0.37 -10.77
CA VAL A 253 -11.90 -0.22 -12.13
C VAL A 253 -12.79 0.62 -13.04
N ILE A 254 -14.02 0.95 -12.59
CA ILE A 254 -14.97 1.77 -13.36
C ILE A 254 -14.32 3.13 -13.68
N PHE A 255 -13.67 3.74 -12.70
CA PHE A 255 -13.04 5.04 -12.87
C PHE A 255 -11.87 4.99 -13.86
N ALA A 256 -11.03 3.94 -13.78
CA ALA A 256 -9.94 3.69 -14.71
C ALA A 256 -10.44 3.51 -16.16
N LEU A 257 -11.50 2.72 -16.35
CA LEU A 257 -12.12 2.49 -17.66
C LEU A 257 -12.79 3.75 -18.19
N ALA A 258 -13.62 4.42 -17.37
CA ALA A 258 -14.30 5.65 -17.75
C ALA A 258 -13.34 6.76 -18.16
N SER A 259 -12.21 6.89 -17.44
CA SER A 259 -11.17 7.89 -17.77
C SER A 259 -10.48 7.63 -19.12
N ARG A 260 -10.43 6.37 -19.55
CA ARG A 260 -9.88 5.98 -20.86
C ARG A 260 -10.89 6.14 -21.99
N LEU A 261 -12.14 5.72 -21.77
CA LEU A 261 -13.17 5.65 -22.80
C LEU A 261 -13.97 6.94 -22.94
N LEU A 262 -14.21 7.65 -21.85
CA LEU A 262 -15.07 8.83 -21.75
C LEU A 262 -14.38 9.97 -20.98
N PRO A 263 -13.14 10.39 -21.37
CA PRO A 263 -12.36 11.35 -20.58
C PRO A 263 -13.05 12.71 -20.40
N GLY A 264 -13.86 13.15 -21.38
CA GLY A 264 -14.63 14.38 -21.28
C GLY A 264 -15.70 14.33 -20.19
N VAL A 265 -16.43 13.21 -20.11
CA VAL A 265 -17.47 13.01 -19.09
C VAL A 265 -16.87 12.95 -17.71
N VAL A 266 -15.77 12.20 -17.53
CA VAL A 266 -15.09 12.10 -16.23
C VAL A 266 -14.55 13.46 -15.78
N ARG A 267 -13.91 14.23 -16.66
CA ARG A 267 -13.44 15.59 -16.33
C ARG A 267 -14.58 16.53 -15.96
N TRP A 268 -15.68 16.50 -16.70
CA TRP A 268 -16.86 17.30 -16.38
C TRP A 268 -17.44 16.91 -15.01
N ALA A 269 -17.60 15.61 -14.72
CA ALA A 269 -18.13 15.12 -13.45
C ALA A 269 -17.20 15.51 -12.27
N ILE A 270 -15.89 15.35 -12.42
CA ILE A 270 -14.92 15.76 -11.38
C ILE A 270 -14.96 17.27 -11.17
N GLY A 271 -15.00 18.08 -12.22
CA GLY A 271 -15.05 19.53 -12.11
C GLY A 271 -16.31 20.04 -11.40
N ARG A 272 -17.45 19.38 -11.60
CA ARG A 272 -18.73 19.76 -10.98
C ARG A 272 -18.93 19.18 -9.57
N LEU A 273 -18.49 17.93 -9.35
CA LEU A 273 -18.84 17.15 -8.16
C LEU A 273 -17.63 16.82 -7.29
N GLY A 274 -16.43 16.97 -7.82
CA GLY A 274 -15.21 16.48 -7.16
C GLY A 274 -14.85 17.19 -5.85
N ALA A 275 -15.26 18.45 -5.65
CA ALA A 275 -15.07 19.15 -4.38
C ALA A 275 -16.09 18.71 -3.33
N ALA A 276 -17.30 18.31 -3.77
CA ALA A 276 -18.35 17.89 -2.87
C ALA A 276 -17.97 16.58 -2.16
N GLY A 277 -18.16 16.52 -0.87
CA GLY A 277 -17.89 15.32 -0.06
C GLY A 277 -16.43 15.08 0.31
N GLN A 278 -15.51 16.02 0.06
CA GLN A 278 -14.12 15.96 0.53
C GLN A 278 -13.91 16.58 1.91
N THR A 279 -14.92 17.25 2.45
CA THR A 279 -14.89 17.86 3.80
C THR A 279 -16.08 17.41 4.63
N THR A 280 -16.01 17.59 5.94
CA THR A 280 -17.05 17.16 6.88
C THR A 280 -17.18 18.13 8.04
N ALA A 281 -18.43 18.30 8.52
CA ALA A 281 -18.71 19.00 9.76
C ALA A 281 -18.69 18.08 11.00
N ASP A 282 -18.30 16.81 10.86
CA ASP A 282 -18.26 15.83 11.95
C ASP A 282 -17.34 16.33 13.08
N PRO A 283 -17.85 16.48 14.32
CA PRO A 283 -17.06 16.93 15.47
C PRO A 283 -15.90 15.99 15.80
N GLU A 284 -16.03 14.68 15.60
CA GLU A 284 -14.97 13.72 15.84
C GLU A 284 -13.82 13.90 14.83
N ALA A 285 -14.15 14.07 13.55
CA ALA A 285 -13.15 14.37 12.53
C ALA A 285 -12.39 15.66 12.85
N ARG A 286 -13.09 16.71 13.31
CA ARG A 286 -12.46 17.98 13.73
C ARG A 286 -11.54 17.79 14.93
N ARG A 287 -11.96 17.06 15.97
CA ARG A 287 -11.17 16.79 17.17
C ARG A 287 -9.90 16.00 16.86
N LEU A 288 -9.96 15.08 15.89
CA LEU A 288 -8.86 14.22 15.50
C LEU A 288 -7.94 14.83 14.42
N HIS A 289 -8.27 16.00 13.90
CA HIS A 289 -7.50 16.67 12.87
C HIS A 289 -6.26 17.34 13.49
N ILE A 290 -5.14 16.63 13.43
CA ILE A 290 -3.83 17.05 13.91
C ILE A 290 -2.84 16.83 12.77
N PRO A 291 -2.48 17.89 12.01
CA PRO A 291 -1.56 17.78 10.89
C PRO A 291 -0.18 17.27 11.32
N THR A 292 0.37 16.35 10.52
CA THR A 292 1.68 15.72 10.78
C THR A 292 2.62 15.78 9.56
N LEU A 293 2.44 16.79 8.71
CA LEU A 293 3.20 16.90 7.46
C LEU A 293 4.72 17.03 7.73
N HIS A 294 5.10 17.95 8.61
CA HIS A 294 6.49 18.24 8.94
C HIS A 294 7.01 17.43 10.13
N ALA A 295 6.21 17.31 11.19
CA ALA A 295 6.57 16.57 12.39
C ALA A 295 5.73 15.29 12.55
N PRO A 296 6.31 14.18 13.06
CA PRO A 296 5.54 12.98 13.37
C PRO A 296 4.57 13.22 14.53
N SER A 297 3.52 12.41 14.62
CA SER A 297 2.65 12.37 15.80
C SER A 297 3.40 11.74 16.97
N SER A 298 3.28 12.33 18.16
CA SER A 298 3.74 11.75 19.43
C SER A 298 2.74 10.75 20.03
N ALA A 299 1.56 10.59 19.42
CA ALA A 299 0.55 9.64 19.88
C ALA A 299 0.80 8.22 19.32
N PRO A 300 0.33 7.17 20.01
CA PRO A 300 0.28 5.84 19.46
C PRO A 300 -0.43 5.81 18.11
N GLY A 301 0.09 5.03 17.18
CA GLY A 301 -0.47 4.95 15.84
C GLY A 301 -1.86 4.30 15.81
N ARG A 302 -2.68 4.66 14.81
CA ARG A 302 -4.02 4.10 14.61
C ARG A 302 -4.16 3.54 13.19
N THR A 303 -4.88 2.43 13.08
CA THR A 303 -5.18 1.81 11.77
C THR A 303 -6.33 2.53 11.07
N TYR A 304 -7.39 2.86 11.83
CA TYR A 304 -8.64 3.39 11.29
C TYR A 304 -8.80 4.89 11.57
N GLY A 305 -9.42 5.57 10.62
CA GLY A 305 -9.93 6.93 10.80
C GLY A 305 -11.32 6.93 11.46
N PRO A 306 -11.96 8.12 11.58
CA PRO A 306 -13.26 8.25 12.24
C PRO A 306 -14.45 7.78 11.40
N PHE A 307 -14.25 7.39 10.13
CA PHE A 307 -15.33 7.10 9.19
C PHE A 307 -15.73 5.61 9.12
N SER A 308 -15.55 4.85 10.21
CA SER A 308 -15.76 3.39 10.22
C SER A 308 -17.22 2.99 9.98
N ARG A 309 -18.20 3.79 10.41
CA ARG A 309 -19.64 3.51 10.25
C ARG A 309 -20.10 3.50 8.79
N GLU A 310 -19.46 4.30 7.92
CA GLU A 310 -19.79 4.43 6.51
C GLU A 310 -18.82 3.67 5.58
N SER A 311 -17.81 3.00 6.15
CA SER A 311 -16.76 2.33 5.39
C SER A 311 -17.11 0.88 5.10
N ARG A 312 -16.91 0.48 3.86
CA ARG A 312 -17.14 -0.89 3.38
C ARG A 312 -16.00 -1.80 3.81
N ARG A 313 -16.35 -2.99 4.34
CA ARG A 313 -15.39 -4.02 4.76
C ARG A 313 -15.15 -5.09 3.69
N PHE A 314 -15.86 -5.01 2.58
CA PHE A 314 -15.78 -5.98 1.49
C PHE A 314 -15.61 -5.28 0.14
N SER A 315 -14.82 -5.90 -0.74
CA SER A 315 -14.67 -5.49 -2.13
C SER A 315 -14.91 -6.68 -3.05
N THR A 316 -15.94 -6.60 -3.88
CA THR A 316 -16.21 -7.58 -4.94
C THR A 316 -15.02 -7.71 -5.89
N GLN A 317 -14.35 -6.59 -6.20
CA GLN A 317 -13.17 -6.58 -7.06
C GLN A 317 -12.02 -7.39 -6.44
N MET A 318 -11.78 -7.26 -5.13
CA MET A 318 -10.74 -8.07 -4.47
C MET A 318 -11.11 -9.55 -4.42
N TRP A 319 -12.40 -9.86 -4.26
CA TRP A 319 -12.88 -11.23 -4.36
C TRP A 319 -12.61 -11.83 -5.76
N LEU A 320 -12.90 -11.07 -6.84
CA LEU A 320 -12.60 -11.45 -8.22
C LEU A 320 -11.08 -11.55 -8.46
N ASN A 321 -10.30 -10.59 -7.97
CA ASN A 321 -8.83 -10.59 -8.11
C ASN A 321 -8.18 -11.86 -7.53
N ARG A 322 -8.70 -12.38 -6.43
CA ARG A 322 -8.23 -13.64 -5.82
C ARG A 322 -8.63 -14.88 -6.60
N ARG A 323 -9.68 -14.81 -7.43
CA ARG A 323 -10.28 -15.93 -8.16
C ARG A 323 -10.22 -15.78 -9.69
N ARG A 324 -9.25 -15.00 -10.21
CA ARG A 324 -9.15 -14.72 -11.66
C ARG A 324 -9.17 -15.98 -12.53
N GLY A 325 -8.52 -17.07 -12.10
CA GLY A 325 -8.54 -18.35 -12.83
C GLY A 325 -9.96 -18.90 -12.97
N VAL A 326 -10.72 -18.97 -11.88
CA VAL A 326 -12.11 -19.43 -11.88
C VAL A 326 -12.99 -18.53 -12.73
N VAL A 327 -12.84 -17.20 -12.60
CA VAL A 327 -13.59 -16.22 -13.38
C VAL A 327 -13.29 -16.36 -14.87
N ALA A 328 -12.01 -16.51 -15.26
CA ALA A 328 -11.60 -16.71 -16.64
C ALA A 328 -12.20 -18.00 -17.22
N SER A 329 -12.18 -19.10 -16.46
CA SER A 329 -12.79 -20.38 -16.88
C SER A 329 -14.29 -20.26 -17.07
N LEU A 330 -15.01 -19.56 -16.18
CA LEU A 330 -16.47 -19.33 -16.32
C LEU A 330 -16.79 -18.46 -17.52
N VAL A 331 -16.02 -17.41 -17.78
CA VAL A 331 -16.19 -16.55 -18.97
C VAL A 331 -15.92 -17.33 -20.24
N ALA A 332 -14.87 -18.14 -20.30
CA ALA A 332 -14.57 -18.98 -21.46
C ALA A 332 -15.68 -20.02 -21.72
N ALA A 333 -16.20 -20.66 -20.67
CA ALA A 333 -17.30 -21.60 -20.78
C ALA A 333 -18.60 -20.93 -21.29
N ALA A 334 -18.92 -19.75 -20.77
CA ALA A 334 -20.08 -18.97 -21.24
C ALA A 334 -19.93 -18.52 -22.69
N ALA A 335 -18.76 -18.06 -23.10
CA ALA A 335 -18.47 -17.70 -24.50
C ALA A 335 -18.59 -18.90 -25.43
N GLY A 336 -18.08 -20.07 -25.02
CA GLY A 336 -18.20 -21.33 -25.78
C GLY A 336 -19.67 -21.75 -25.94
N LEU A 337 -20.47 -21.64 -24.88
CA LEU A 337 -21.90 -21.96 -24.93
C LEU A 337 -22.65 -21.01 -25.89
N LEU A 338 -22.37 -19.71 -25.82
CA LEU A 338 -22.96 -18.72 -26.72
C LEU A 338 -22.59 -18.96 -28.18
N ALA A 339 -21.34 -19.34 -28.47
CA ALA A 339 -20.90 -19.70 -29.81
C ALA A 339 -21.64 -20.92 -30.35
N VAL A 340 -21.84 -21.97 -29.52
CA VAL A 340 -22.61 -23.17 -29.91
C VAL A 340 -24.08 -22.82 -30.16
N LEU A 341 -24.68 -21.92 -29.35
CA LEU A 341 -26.08 -21.48 -29.55
C LEU A 341 -26.25 -20.61 -30.80
N ALA A 342 -25.23 -19.84 -31.17
CA ALA A 342 -25.25 -18.99 -32.37
C ALA A 342 -25.03 -19.79 -33.69
N MET A 343 -24.53 -21.04 -33.61
CA MET A 343 -24.35 -21.94 -34.75
C MET A 343 -25.56 -22.87 -34.99
N ARG A 344 -26.55 -22.84 -34.13
CA ARG A 344 -27.86 -23.52 -34.30
C ARG A 344 -28.93 -22.58 -34.80
#